data_a900cd348beec028cda64d724a2c4042
#
_entry.id   a900cd348beec028cda64d724a2c4042
#
_cell.length_a   1.000
_cell.length_b   1.000
_cell.length_c   1.000
_cell.angle_alpha   90.00
_cell.angle_beta   90.00
_cell.angle_gamma   90.00
#
_symmetry.space_group_name_H-M   'P 1'
#
loop_
_entity.id
_entity.type
_entity.pdbx_description
1 polymer ?
#
loop_
_entity_poly.entity_id
_entity_poly.type
_entity_poly.pdbx_seq_one_letter_code
_entity_poly.pdbx_strand_id
1 'polypeptide(L)'
;MDFYSEEFRKKEESDDLLFEAYDEPNEAEAIKLAKKALELNPENIDAENFITEHEKKTIKKLERYEATLNKEKARLDKEEYFSEENMGGFWRLIGTRPFMRTKRNYMLTFMSLGRYTNAIKQGEELLELNESDNQGIRYMLMGLYTILERFEDAKER
;
A
#
# COMPACT_ATOMS: atom_id res chain seq x y z
N MET A 1 29.60 20.12 -11.17
CA MET A 1 29.11 19.29 -10.05
C MET A 1 27.63 18.99 -10.31
N ASP A 2 27.32 17.76 -10.65
CA ASP A 2 25.92 17.36 -10.81
C ASP A 2 25.30 17.21 -9.41
N PHE A 3 24.45 18.16 -9.02
CA PHE A 3 23.74 18.15 -7.75
C PHE A 3 22.72 17.01 -7.64
N TYR A 4 22.39 16.39 -8.76
CA TYR A 4 21.45 15.29 -8.82
C TYR A 4 22.16 14.06 -9.38
N SER A 5 22.26 13.02 -8.55
CA SER A 5 22.77 11.71 -9.01
C SER A 5 21.86 11.17 -10.10
N GLU A 6 22.41 10.31 -10.97
CA GLU A 6 21.62 9.59 -11.98
C GLU A 6 20.46 8.82 -11.36
N GLU A 7 20.69 8.26 -10.17
CA GLU A 7 19.67 7.56 -9.39
C GLU A 7 18.51 8.47 -9.01
N PHE A 8 18.80 9.70 -8.57
CA PHE A 8 17.75 10.67 -8.23
C PHE A 8 16.89 11.03 -9.45
N ARG A 9 17.53 11.28 -10.61
CA ARG A 9 16.81 11.56 -11.85
C ARG A 9 15.89 10.40 -12.27
N LYS A 10 16.37 9.15 -12.13
CA LYS A 10 15.56 7.96 -12.42
C LYS A 10 14.34 7.85 -11.50
N LYS A 11 14.49 8.19 -10.24
CA LYS A 11 13.36 8.22 -9.29
C LYS A 11 12.33 9.28 -9.66
N GLU A 12 12.78 10.51 -9.98
CA GLU A 12 11.86 11.57 -10.44
C GLU A 12 11.13 11.17 -11.73
N GLU A 13 11.86 10.66 -12.72
CA GLU A 13 11.26 10.21 -13.97
C GLU A 13 10.27 9.06 -13.77
N SER A 14 10.58 8.15 -12.85
CA SER A 14 9.67 7.07 -12.45
C SER A 14 8.36 7.62 -11.88
N ASP A 15 8.44 8.60 -10.98
CA ASP A 15 7.27 9.23 -10.40
C ASP A 15 6.45 9.99 -11.45
N ASP A 16 7.09 10.70 -12.35
CA ASP A 16 6.44 11.41 -13.46
C ASP A 16 5.67 10.45 -14.38
N LEU A 17 6.27 9.31 -14.73
CA LEU A 17 5.62 8.27 -15.53
C LEU A 17 4.39 7.69 -14.81
N LEU A 18 4.46 7.53 -13.50
CA LEU A 18 3.31 7.07 -12.72
C LEU A 18 2.18 8.12 -12.71
N PHE A 19 2.51 9.40 -12.59
CA PHE A 19 1.52 10.48 -12.72
C PHE A 19 0.84 10.45 -14.08
N GLU A 20 1.59 10.25 -15.16
CA GLU A 20 1.03 10.08 -16.50
C GLU A 20 0.10 8.86 -16.57
N ALA A 21 0.47 7.76 -15.90
CA ALA A 21 -0.34 6.55 -15.85
C ALA A 21 -1.71 6.80 -15.20
N TYR A 22 -1.77 7.59 -14.13
CA TYR A 22 -3.04 7.94 -13.49
C TYR A 22 -3.97 8.76 -14.38
N ASP A 23 -3.41 9.59 -15.24
CA ASP A 23 -4.17 10.46 -16.16
C ASP A 23 -4.49 9.79 -17.51
N GLU A 24 -3.87 8.64 -17.80
CA GLU A 24 -4.05 7.94 -19.08
C GLU A 24 -5.39 7.19 -19.12
N PRO A 25 -6.30 7.56 -20.02
CA PRO A 25 -7.63 6.92 -20.11
C PRO A 25 -7.58 5.50 -20.70
N ASN A 26 -6.55 5.15 -21.46
CA ASN A 26 -6.37 3.80 -21.98
C ASN A 26 -5.68 2.92 -20.97
N GLU A 27 -6.38 1.91 -20.44
CA GLU A 27 -5.86 1.02 -19.41
C GLU A 27 -4.54 0.33 -19.80
N ALA A 28 -4.46 -0.17 -21.03
CA ALA A 28 -3.25 -0.86 -21.50
C ALA A 28 -2.04 0.08 -21.56
N GLU A 29 -2.23 1.32 -22.03
CA GLU A 29 -1.18 2.33 -22.06
C GLU A 29 -0.80 2.79 -20.65
N ALA A 30 -1.78 2.96 -19.76
CA ALA A 30 -1.53 3.29 -18.36
C ALA A 30 -0.67 2.23 -17.66
N ILE A 31 -0.96 0.95 -17.87
CA ILE A 31 -0.16 -0.15 -17.33
C ILE A 31 1.26 -0.14 -17.89
N LYS A 32 1.44 0.15 -19.18
CA LYS A 32 2.78 0.29 -19.78
C LYS A 32 3.60 1.41 -19.13
N LEU A 33 2.97 2.55 -18.87
CA LEU A 33 3.62 3.67 -18.19
C LEU A 33 4.06 3.28 -16.77
N ALA A 34 3.20 2.60 -16.02
CA ALA A 34 3.53 2.12 -14.69
C ALA A 34 4.67 1.07 -14.70
N LYS A 35 4.71 0.20 -15.70
CA LYS A 35 5.81 -0.76 -15.88
C LYS A 35 7.14 -0.07 -16.20
N LYS A 36 7.13 0.98 -17.03
CA LYS A 36 8.31 1.80 -17.28
C LYS A 36 8.79 2.50 -16.01
N ALA A 37 7.86 3.00 -15.20
CA ALA A 37 8.18 3.58 -13.91
C ALA A 37 8.95 2.60 -13.02
N LEU A 38 8.52 1.32 -12.96
CA LEU A 38 9.22 0.28 -12.22
C LEU A 38 10.58 -0.10 -12.80
N GLU A 39 10.76 -0.06 -14.11
CA GLU A 39 12.06 -0.29 -14.75
C GLU A 39 13.07 0.77 -14.32
N LEU A 40 12.64 2.04 -14.23
CA LEU A 40 13.48 3.14 -13.78
C LEU A 40 13.75 3.12 -12.28
N ASN A 41 12.74 2.80 -11.49
CA ASN A 41 12.85 2.69 -10.05
C ASN A 41 12.11 1.46 -9.53
N PRO A 42 12.81 0.32 -9.33
CA PRO A 42 12.20 -0.91 -8.80
C PRO A 42 11.59 -0.77 -7.41
N GLU A 43 11.94 0.28 -6.67
CA GLU A 43 11.38 0.60 -5.35
C GLU A 43 10.16 1.52 -5.41
N ASN A 44 9.66 1.83 -6.59
CA ASN A 44 8.41 2.59 -6.74
C ASN A 44 7.20 1.70 -6.42
N ILE A 45 6.88 1.61 -5.14
CA ILE A 45 5.82 0.73 -4.62
C ILE A 45 4.43 1.19 -5.10
N ASP A 46 4.21 2.48 -5.29
CA ASP A 46 2.96 2.97 -5.85
C ASP A 46 2.75 2.54 -7.30
N ALA A 47 3.82 2.40 -8.08
CA ALA A 47 3.76 1.81 -9.43
C ALA A 47 3.41 0.32 -9.38
N GLU A 48 3.98 -0.44 -8.44
CA GLU A 48 3.57 -1.83 -8.18
C GLU A 48 2.08 -1.92 -7.81
N ASN A 49 1.64 -1.05 -6.92
CA ASN A 49 0.23 -0.99 -6.51
C ASN A 49 -0.69 -0.69 -7.70
N PHE A 50 -0.30 0.25 -8.56
CA PHE A 50 -1.06 0.58 -9.77
C PHE A 50 -1.24 -0.64 -10.68
N ILE A 51 -0.15 -1.36 -10.96
CA ILE A 51 -0.19 -2.57 -11.82
C ILE A 51 -1.04 -3.65 -11.16
N THR A 52 -0.88 -3.87 -9.86
CA THR A 52 -1.64 -4.88 -9.12
C THR A 52 -3.13 -4.57 -9.09
N GLU A 53 -3.51 -3.31 -8.95
CA GLU A 53 -4.91 -2.87 -8.98
C GLU A 53 -5.61 -3.25 -10.29
N HIS A 54 -4.88 -3.27 -11.41
CA HIS A 54 -5.38 -3.66 -12.73
C HIS A 54 -5.35 -5.17 -13.00
N GLU A 55 -4.88 -5.97 -12.06
CA GLU A 55 -4.93 -7.44 -12.17
C GLU A 55 -6.39 -7.91 -12.13
N LYS A 56 -6.79 -8.68 -13.14
CA LYS A 56 -8.18 -9.14 -13.31
C LYS A 56 -8.57 -10.26 -12.33
N LYS A 57 -7.59 -11.10 -11.95
CA LYS A 57 -7.82 -12.23 -11.05
C LYS A 57 -7.58 -11.83 -9.61
N THR A 58 -8.61 -11.82 -8.79
CA THR A 58 -8.55 -11.37 -7.39
C THR A 58 -7.53 -12.16 -6.56
N ILE A 59 -7.41 -13.47 -6.77
CA ILE A 59 -6.40 -14.29 -6.08
C ILE A 59 -4.98 -13.86 -6.46
N LYS A 60 -4.72 -13.59 -7.75
CA LYS A 60 -3.42 -13.07 -8.19
C LYS A 60 -3.14 -11.67 -7.63
N LYS A 61 -4.16 -10.83 -7.56
CA LYS A 61 -4.06 -9.52 -6.93
C LYS A 61 -3.62 -9.66 -5.47
N LEU A 62 -4.24 -10.58 -4.72
CA LEU A 62 -3.89 -10.87 -3.34
C LEU A 62 -2.42 -11.32 -3.20
N GLU A 63 -1.99 -12.26 -4.03
CA GLU A 63 -0.61 -12.77 -4.05
C GLU A 63 0.40 -11.67 -4.35
N ARG A 64 0.09 -10.78 -5.28
CA ARG A 64 0.97 -9.66 -5.65
C ARG A 64 1.08 -8.63 -4.53
N TYR A 65 -0.01 -8.27 -3.87
CA TYR A 65 0.04 -7.39 -2.71
C TYR A 65 0.85 -7.98 -1.58
N GLU A 66 0.68 -9.28 -1.30
CA GLU A 66 1.48 -9.99 -0.30
C GLU A 66 2.98 -9.93 -0.62
N ALA A 67 3.37 -10.21 -1.86
CA ALA A 67 4.76 -10.15 -2.29
C ALA A 67 5.32 -8.72 -2.15
N THR A 68 4.57 -7.71 -2.54
CA THR A 68 4.96 -6.31 -2.40
C THR A 68 5.13 -5.92 -0.93
N LEU A 69 4.21 -6.34 -0.06
CA LEU A 69 4.30 -6.08 1.38
C LEU A 69 5.53 -6.73 2.01
N ASN A 70 5.83 -7.97 1.66
CA ASN A 70 6.99 -8.68 2.19
C ASN A 70 8.31 -8.02 1.79
N LYS A 71 8.42 -7.63 0.53
CA LYS A 71 9.58 -6.91 -0.01
C LYS A 71 9.76 -5.55 0.69
N GLU A 72 8.69 -4.79 0.80
CA GLU A 72 8.71 -3.45 1.38
C GLU A 72 8.94 -3.49 2.89
N LYS A 73 8.34 -4.44 3.58
CA LYS A 73 8.57 -4.66 5.01
C LYS A 73 10.05 -4.91 5.30
N ALA A 74 10.70 -5.76 4.51
CA ALA A 74 12.12 -6.04 4.66
C ALA A 74 12.99 -4.77 4.45
N ARG A 75 12.64 -3.94 3.46
CA ARG A 75 13.32 -2.67 3.21
C ARG A 75 13.13 -1.69 4.37
N LEU A 76 11.91 -1.51 4.82
CA LEU A 76 11.58 -0.59 5.92
C LEU A 76 12.23 -1.03 7.25
N ASP A 77 12.31 -2.33 7.49
CA ASP A 77 12.98 -2.89 8.66
C ASP A 77 14.49 -2.60 8.62
N LYS A 78 15.12 -2.83 7.48
CA LYS A 78 16.54 -2.52 7.26
C LYS A 78 16.84 -1.02 7.45
N GLU A 79 15.93 -0.15 7.05
CA GLU A 79 16.04 1.31 7.18
C GLU A 79 15.53 1.82 8.55
N GLU A 80 15.26 0.93 9.49
CA GLU A 80 14.86 1.20 10.86
C GLU A 80 13.54 2.00 11.02
N TYR A 81 12.63 1.90 10.06
CA TYR A 81 11.31 2.55 10.16
C TYR A 81 10.43 1.95 11.27
N PHE A 82 10.58 0.67 11.59
CA PHE A 82 9.81 -0.01 12.64
C PHE A 82 10.35 0.20 14.06
N SER A 83 10.87 1.39 14.35
CA SER A 83 11.31 1.77 15.69
C SER A 83 10.13 2.16 16.57
N GLU A 84 10.30 2.09 17.91
CA GLU A 84 9.26 2.53 18.84
C GLU A 84 8.85 3.99 18.64
N GLU A 85 9.78 4.85 18.24
CA GLU A 85 9.54 6.27 17.97
C GLU A 85 8.57 6.47 16.81
N ASN A 86 8.61 5.61 15.80
CA ASN A 86 7.79 5.71 14.59
C ASN A 86 6.44 5.00 14.72
N MET A 87 6.31 4.06 15.64
CA MET A 87 5.05 3.32 15.82
C MET A 87 3.90 4.26 16.22
N GLY A 88 2.75 4.04 15.62
CA GLY A 88 1.58 4.90 15.78
C GLY A 88 1.57 6.15 14.89
N GLY A 89 2.69 6.48 14.24
CA GLY A 89 2.85 7.68 13.42
C GLY A 89 3.34 7.46 11.98
N PHE A 90 3.18 6.27 11.44
CA PHE A 90 3.71 5.90 10.11
C PHE A 90 3.30 6.84 9.00
N TRP A 91 2.07 7.33 8.99
CA TRP A 91 1.59 8.22 7.92
C TRP A 91 2.34 9.55 7.86
N ARG A 92 2.93 9.99 8.95
CA ARG A 92 3.77 11.21 8.98
C ARG A 92 5.07 11.04 8.22
N LEU A 93 5.53 9.80 8.06
CA LEU A 93 6.75 9.45 7.34
C LEU A 93 6.40 9.21 5.87
N ILE A 94 6.84 10.10 4.98
CA ILE A 94 6.50 10.00 3.55
C ILE A 94 6.96 8.67 2.96
N GLY A 95 8.13 8.18 3.34
CA GLY A 95 8.69 6.92 2.84
C GLY A 95 7.89 5.66 3.23
N THR A 96 6.99 5.73 4.20
CA THR A 96 6.15 4.60 4.63
C THR A 96 4.77 4.59 3.99
N ARG A 97 4.34 5.69 3.39
CA ARG A 97 2.98 5.81 2.82
C ARG A 97 2.68 4.80 1.72
N PRO A 98 3.59 4.49 0.78
CA PRO A 98 3.34 3.44 -0.21
C PRO A 98 3.07 2.07 0.44
N PHE A 99 3.81 1.71 1.49
CA PHE A 99 3.57 0.49 2.27
C PHE A 99 2.18 0.49 2.90
N MET A 100 1.77 1.60 3.49
CA MET A 100 0.45 1.76 4.09
C MET A 100 -0.66 1.62 3.05
N ARG A 101 -0.47 2.17 1.86
CA ARG A 101 -1.41 2.03 0.73
C ARG A 101 -1.50 0.58 0.26
N THR A 102 -0.38 -0.11 0.13
CA THR A 102 -0.35 -1.53 -0.24
C THR A 102 -1.11 -2.37 0.78
N LYS A 103 -0.86 -2.14 2.06
CA LYS A 103 -1.51 -2.88 3.16
C LYS A 103 -3.02 -2.67 3.19
N ARG A 104 -3.46 -1.44 2.94
CA ARG A 104 -4.90 -1.12 2.80
C ARG A 104 -5.51 -1.84 1.60
N ASN A 105 -4.85 -1.85 0.45
CA ASN A 105 -5.32 -2.55 -0.75
C ASN A 105 -5.39 -4.06 -0.52
N TYR A 106 -4.43 -4.62 0.22
CA TYR A 106 -4.42 -6.01 0.64
C TYR A 106 -5.63 -6.34 1.53
N MET A 107 -5.93 -5.49 2.49
CA MET A 107 -7.14 -5.58 3.32
C MET A 107 -8.42 -5.58 2.46
N LEU A 108 -8.54 -4.63 1.54
CA LEU A 108 -9.69 -4.52 0.63
C LEU A 108 -9.85 -5.75 -0.26
N THR A 109 -8.75 -6.35 -0.69
CA THR A 109 -8.75 -7.57 -1.49
C THR A 109 -9.27 -8.76 -0.69
N PHE A 110 -8.87 -8.91 0.55
CA PHE A 110 -9.46 -9.90 1.47
C PHE A 110 -10.97 -9.69 1.65
N MET A 111 -11.40 -8.44 1.81
CA MET A 111 -12.82 -8.11 1.93
C MET A 111 -13.60 -8.56 0.68
N SER A 112 -13.07 -8.31 -0.50
CA SER A 112 -13.72 -8.72 -1.76
C SER A 112 -13.82 -10.23 -1.95
N LEU A 113 -12.95 -10.98 -1.28
CA LEU A 113 -12.97 -12.44 -1.25
C LEU A 113 -13.83 -13.03 -0.13
N GLY A 114 -14.45 -12.19 0.71
CA GLY A 114 -15.18 -12.64 1.90
C GLY A 114 -14.29 -13.16 3.02
N ARG A 115 -12.98 -12.96 2.94
CA ARG A 115 -12.01 -13.36 3.96
C ARG A 115 -11.89 -12.29 5.03
N TYR A 116 -12.98 -12.09 5.78
CA TYR A 116 -13.13 -10.97 6.70
C TYR A 116 -12.18 -11.02 7.90
N THR A 117 -11.87 -12.19 8.43
CA THR A 117 -10.90 -12.34 9.52
C THR A 117 -9.50 -11.89 9.11
N ASN A 118 -9.07 -12.23 7.89
CA ASN A 118 -7.80 -11.78 7.34
C ASN A 118 -7.80 -10.26 7.13
N ALA A 119 -8.93 -9.71 6.63
CA ALA A 119 -9.08 -8.27 6.45
C ALA A 119 -9.00 -7.51 7.79
N ILE A 120 -9.65 -8.01 8.84
CA ILE A 120 -9.61 -7.44 10.19
C ILE A 120 -8.18 -7.39 10.71
N LYS A 121 -7.42 -8.45 10.56
CA LYS A 121 -6.01 -8.50 10.97
C LYS A 121 -5.20 -7.37 10.31
N GLN A 122 -5.35 -7.20 9.00
CA GLN A 122 -4.65 -6.13 8.28
C GLN A 122 -5.07 -4.74 8.77
N GLY A 123 -6.35 -4.54 9.01
CA GLY A 123 -6.88 -3.27 9.51
C GLY A 123 -6.40 -2.94 10.92
N GLU A 124 -6.38 -3.90 11.81
CA GLU A 124 -5.88 -3.72 13.17
C GLU A 124 -4.38 -3.38 13.18
N GLU A 125 -3.57 -4.06 12.36
CA GLU A 125 -2.16 -3.73 12.18
C GLU A 125 -1.95 -2.32 11.59
N LEU A 126 -2.79 -1.90 10.64
CA LEU A 126 -2.75 -0.55 10.08
C LEU A 126 -3.01 0.53 11.15
N LEU A 127 -3.94 0.31 12.07
CA LEU A 127 -4.20 1.24 13.17
C LEU A 127 -3.06 1.28 14.18
N GLU A 128 -2.39 0.16 14.44
CA GLU A 128 -1.19 0.13 15.28
C GLU A 128 -0.05 0.93 14.67
N LEU A 129 0.12 0.86 13.33
CA LEU A 129 1.12 1.62 12.61
C LEU A 129 0.78 3.12 12.55
N ASN A 130 -0.51 3.47 12.49
CA ASN A 130 -0.95 4.85 12.34
C ASN A 130 -2.24 5.13 13.10
N GLU A 131 -2.12 5.59 14.32
CA GLU A 131 -3.25 5.88 15.23
C GLU A 131 -4.18 6.99 14.72
N SER A 132 -3.64 7.94 13.95
CA SER A 132 -4.43 9.05 13.39
C SER A 132 -5.42 8.60 12.32
N ASP A 133 -5.28 7.38 11.82
CA ASP A 133 -6.18 6.77 10.84
C ASP A 133 -6.47 7.64 9.60
N ASN A 134 -5.43 8.15 8.97
CA ASN A 134 -5.54 8.96 7.75
C ASN A 134 -6.20 8.21 6.59
N GLN A 135 -6.26 6.89 6.64
CA GLN A 135 -6.82 6.04 5.59
C GLN A 135 -8.28 5.60 5.85
N GLY A 136 -8.85 5.96 6.99
CA GLY A 136 -10.24 5.62 7.33
C GLY A 136 -10.47 4.15 7.67
N ILE A 137 -9.48 3.47 8.22
CA ILE A 137 -9.52 2.04 8.52
C ILE A 137 -10.58 1.71 9.59
N ARG A 138 -10.79 2.58 10.58
CA ARG A 138 -11.77 2.36 11.66
C ARG A 138 -13.17 2.09 11.13
N TYR A 139 -13.59 2.83 10.11
CA TYR A 139 -14.91 2.65 9.52
C TYR A 139 -15.07 1.26 8.88
N MET A 140 -14.05 0.80 8.18
CA MET A 140 -14.04 -0.53 7.58
C MET A 140 -14.05 -1.63 8.66
N LEU A 141 -13.26 -1.48 9.72
CA LEU A 141 -13.22 -2.42 10.84
C LEU A 141 -14.56 -2.50 11.57
N MET A 142 -15.22 -1.37 11.82
CA MET A 142 -16.54 -1.34 12.43
C MET A 142 -17.54 -2.17 11.62
N GLY A 143 -17.54 -2.01 10.30
CA GLY A 143 -18.38 -2.83 9.41
C GLY A 143 -18.04 -4.30 9.48
N LEU A 144 -16.76 -4.66 9.45
CA LEU A 144 -16.30 -6.04 9.53
C LEU A 144 -16.62 -6.71 10.87
N TYR A 145 -16.42 -6.00 11.97
CA TYR A 145 -16.80 -6.50 13.31
C TYR A 145 -18.30 -6.76 13.41
N THR A 146 -19.11 -5.88 12.83
CA THR A 146 -20.56 -6.05 12.79
C THR A 146 -20.96 -7.29 12.00
N ILE A 147 -20.33 -7.52 10.82
CA ILE A 147 -20.57 -8.72 10.00
C ILE A 147 -20.25 -10.01 10.79
N LEU A 148 -19.18 -10.00 11.57
CA LEU A 148 -18.74 -11.17 12.37
C LEU A 148 -19.31 -11.16 13.79
N GLU A 149 -20.26 -10.25 14.10
CA GLU A 149 -20.85 -10.10 15.43
C GLU A 149 -19.82 -9.82 16.55
N ARG A 150 -18.70 -9.18 16.20
CA ARG A 150 -17.64 -8.76 17.14
C ARG A 150 -17.93 -7.36 17.69
N PHE A 151 -19.05 -7.18 18.33
CA PHE A 151 -19.54 -5.85 18.77
C PHE A 151 -18.65 -5.19 19.84
N GLU A 152 -18.03 -5.96 20.71
CA GLU A 152 -17.11 -5.39 21.71
C GLU A 152 -15.86 -4.80 21.05
N ASP A 153 -15.31 -5.49 20.05
CA ASP A 153 -14.18 -4.96 19.27
C ASP A 153 -14.55 -3.66 18.55
N ALA A 154 -15.76 -3.54 18.05
CA ALA A 154 -16.26 -2.32 17.40
C ALA A 154 -16.31 -1.13 18.37
N LYS A 155 -16.67 -1.35 19.63
CA LYS A 155 -16.74 -0.29 20.66
C LYS A 155 -15.36 0.23 21.06
N GLU A 156 -14.33 -0.59 20.99
CA GLU A 156 -12.95 -0.22 21.33
C GLU A 156 -12.26 0.62 20.26
N ARG A 157 -12.79 0.69 19.05
CA ARG A 157 -12.26 1.39 17.88
C ARG A 157 -13.08 2.63 17.53
#